data_2ce6d885d21a45985e53f6bc40e8942d
#
_entry.id   2ce6d885d21a45985e53f6bc40e8942d
#
_cell.length_a   1.000
_cell.length_b   1.000
_cell.length_c   1.000
_cell.angle_alpha   90.00
_cell.angle_beta   90.00
_cell.angle_gamma   90.00
#
_symmetry.space_group_name_H-M   'P 1'
#
loop_
_entity.id
_entity.type
_entity.pdbx_description
1 polymer ?
#
loop_
_entity_poly.entity_id
_entity_poly.type
_entity_poly.pdbx_seq_one_letter_code
_entity_poly.pdbx_strand_id
1 'polypeptide(L)'
;MINIKKIELSSITQGLQQVKILILVAIIVSSVGCSTNNAKYNEAMIESIIDQKDVILATGYGVISIQEGDSPAHQRLLSIRASKLDAYRALMEQVYGQYLDTTTTVAEMVVQSDSFRSRVQGIVYGARLVSITTVGEDTYETTLSLDNKIVSALRKLYLASTSSPKMARS
;
A
#
# COMPACT_ATOMS: atom_id res chain seq x y z
N MET A 1 77.75 -30.06 -20.99
CA MET A 1 77.33 -28.88 -20.17
C MET A 1 76.02 -28.22 -20.60
N ILE A 2 75.13 -28.96 -21.31
CA ILE A 2 73.90 -28.41 -21.89
C ILE A 2 72.61 -28.93 -21.20
N ASN A 3 72.72 -29.98 -20.37
CA ASN A 3 71.55 -30.68 -19.86
C ASN A 3 70.96 -30.07 -18.55
N ILE A 4 71.65 -29.27 -17.80
CA ILE A 4 71.26 -28.71 -16.51
C ILE A 4 70.33 -27.48 -16.74
N LYS A 5 70.61 -26.64 -17.76
CA LYS A 5 69.83 -25.47 -18.08
C LYS A 5 68.40 -25.78 -18.57
N LYS A 6 68.22 -26.95 -19.19
CA LYS A 6 66.89 -27.36 -19.73
C LYS A 6 65.96 -27.88 -18.65
N ILE A 7 66.49 -28.42 -17.55
CA ILE A 7 65.74 -28.94 -16.41
C ILE A 7 65.23 -27.77 -15.55
N GLU A 8 66.08 -26.76 -15.31
CA GLU A 8 65.68 -25.57 -14.56
C GLU A 8 64.57 -24.77 -15.29
N LEU A 9 64.65 -24.63 -16.62
CA LEU A 9 63.67 -23.92 -17.40
C LEU A 9 62.31 -24.62 -17.40
N SER A 10 62.27 -25.96 -17.39
CA SER A 10 61.04 -26.74 -17.31
C SER A 10 60.35 -26.63 -15.95
N SER A 11 61.14 -26.58 -14.87
CA SER A 11 60.59 -26.39 -13.51
C SER A 11 60.00 -25.01 -13.30
N ILE A 12 60.64 -23.97 -13.85
CA ILE A 12 60.11 -22.59 -13.77
C ILE A 12 58.84 -22.44 -14.59
N THR A 13 58.74 -23.02 -15.77
CA THR A 13 57.52 -22.98 -16.59
C THR A 13 56.37 -23.75 -15.96
N GLN A 14 56.59 -24.89 -15.32
CA GLN A 14 55.57 -25.61 -14.56
C GLN A 14 55.10 -24.80 -13.34
N GLY A 15 55.99 -24.15 -12.60
CA GLY A 15 55.61 -23.26 -11.50
C GLY A 15 54.74 -22.08 -11.95
N LEU A 16 55.08 -21.42 -13.07
CA LEU A 16 54.29 -20.34 -13.62
C LEU A 16 52.89 -20.81 -14.08
N GLN A 17 52.80 -22.02 -14.58
CA GLN A 17 51.51 -22.59 -15.04
C GLN A 17 50.58 -22.91 -13.86
N GLN A 18 51.12 -23.42 -12.77
CA GLN A 18 50.35 -23.65 -11.54
C GLN A 18 49.86 -22.34 -10.93
N VAL A 19 50.67 -21.29 -10.88
CA VAL A 19 50.27 -19.96 -10.42
C VAL A 19 49.14 -19.35 -11.28
N LYS A 20 49.23 -19.52 -12.62
CA LYS A 20 48.14 -19.07 -13.53
C LYS A 20 46.80 -19.78 -13.27
N ILE A 21 46.88 -21.10 -13.02
CA ILE A 21 45.68 -21.90 -12.72
C ILE A 21 45.04 -21.47 -11.39
N LEU A 22 45.87 -21.22 -10.36
CA LEU A 22 45.40 -20.73 -9.04
C LEU A 22 44.75 -19.36 -9.12
N ILE A 23 45.30 -18.43 -9.92
CA ILE A 23 44.71 -17.10 -10.15
C ILE A 23 43.40 -17.24 -10.90
N LEU A 24 43.32 -18.13 -11.87
CA LEU A 24 42.08 -18.33 -12.66
C LEU A 24 40.98 -18.95 -11.80
N VAL A 25 41.29 -19.88 -10.91
CA VAL A 25 40.36 -20.46 -9.93
C VAL A 25 39.91 -19.41 -8.90
N ALA A 26 40.80 -18.54 -8.43
CA ALA A 26 40.46 -17.47 -7.51
C ALA A 26 39.49 -16.44 -8.10
N ILE A 27 39.61 -16.13 -9.41
CA ILE A 27 38.71 -15.22 -10.15
C ILE A 27 37.31 -15.86 -10.32
N ILE A 28 37.26 -17.17 -10.54
CA ILE A 28 35.97 -17.88 -10.69
C ILE A 28 35.20 -17.94 -9.37
N VAL A 29 35.90 -18.13 -8.24
CA VAL A 29 35.29 -18.19 -6.90
C VAL A 29 34.79 -16.81 -6.43
N SER A 30 35.42 -15.72 -6.85
CA SER A 30 34.98 -14.36 -6.51
C SER A 30 33.74 -13.88 -7.25
N SER A 31 33.30 -14.57 -8.32
CA SER A 31 32.11 -14.21 -9.08
C SER A 31 30.80 -14.82 -8.59
N VAL A 32 30.79 -15.68 -7.57
CA VAL A 32 29.59 -16.38 -7.06
C VAL A 32 28.87 -15.67 -5.91
N GLY A 33 29.33 -14.50 -5.49
CA GLY A 33 28.83 -13.84 -4.30
C GLY A 33 28.02 -12.58 -4.53
N CYS A 34 26.80 -12.64 -5.08
CA CYS A 34 25.76 -11.58 -4.91
C CYS A 34 24.45 -11.95 -5.60
N SER A 35 23.68 -12.93 -5.10
CA SER A 35 22.37 -13.20 -5.70
C SER A 35 21.21 -13.50 -4.75
N THR A 36 21.44 -13.62 -3.44
CA THR A 36 20.39 -14.13 -2.54
C THR A 36 19.63 -13.09 -1.70
N ASN A 37 20.08 -11.83 -1.65
CA ASN A 37 19.40 -10.81 -0.83
C ASN A 37 18.35 -9.99 -1.61
N ASN A 38 18.41 -9.92 -2.95
CA ASN A 38 17.50 -9.11 -3.74
C ASN A 38 16.10 -9.75 -3.86
N ALA A 39 15.97 -11.07 -3.82
CA ALA A 39 14.68 -11.74 -3.94
C ALA A 39 13.79 -11.46 -2.72
N LYS A 40 14.30 -11.59 -1.51
CA LYS A 40 13.56 -11.29 -0.26
C LYS A 40 13.20 -9.81 -0.12
N TYR A 41 14.12 -8.92 -0.54
CA TYR A 41 13.84 -7.48 -0.52
C TYR A 41 12.76 -7.09 -1.54
N ASN A 42 12.81 -7.67 -2.73
CA ASN A 42 11.80 -7.45 -3.76
C ASN A 42 10.44 -8.05 -3.36
N GLU A 43 10.42 -9.22 -2.73
CA GLU A 43 9.19 -9.86 -2.23
C GLU A 43 8.53 -9.03 -1.13
N ALA A 44 9.29 -8.54 -0.14
CA ALA A 44 8.79 -7.65 0.90
C ALA A 44 8.33 -6.29 0.33
N MET A 45 8.99 -5.78 -0.70
CA MET A 45 8.58 -4.55 -1.37
C MET A 45 7.30 -4.74 -2.20
N ILE A 46 7.18 -5.86 -2.91
CA ILE A 46 5.97 -6.22 -3.66
C ILE A 46 4.80 -6.46 -2.70
N GLU A 47 5.02 -7.14 -1.58
CA GLU A 47 4.01 -7.37 -0.55
C GLU A 47 3.52 -6.05 0.07
N SER A 48 4.44 -5.10 0.37
CA SER A 48 4.07 -3.77 0.85
C SER A 48 3.30 -2.93 -0.18
N ILE A 49 3.61 -3.06 -1.47
CA ILE A 49 2.90 -2.38 -2.57
C ILE A 49 1.52 -3.01 -2.81
N ILE A 50 1.41 -4.33 -2.67
CA ILE A 50 0.14 -5.05 -2.78
C ILE A 50 -0.77 -4.70 -1.60
N ASP A 51 -0.23 -4.64 -0.38
CA ASP A 51 -0.97 -4.28 0.82
C ASP A 51 -1.47 -2.82 0.77
N GLN A 52 -0.68 -1.90 0.19
CA GLN A 52 -1.12 -0.52 -0.09
C GLN A 52 -2.23 -0.41 -1.15
N LYS A 53 -2.29 -1.32 -2.12
CA LYS A 53 -3.36 -1.33 -3.14
C LYS A 53 -4.69 -1.83 -2.61
N ASP A 54 -4.68 -2.54 -1.50
CA ASP A 54 -5.89 -3.11 -0.89
C ASP A 54 -6.55 -2.17 0.13
N VAL A 55 -6.06 -0.92 0.27
CA VAL A 55 -6.57 0.05 1.23
C VAL A 55 -6.94 1.37 0.55
N ILE A 56 -8.13 1.87 0.85
CA ILE A 56 -8.54 3.24 0.52
C ILE A 56 -8.08 4.14 1.67
N LEU A 57 -7.26 5.14 1.37
CA LEU A 57 -6.80 6.15 2.32
C LEU A 57 -7.52 7.46 2.05
N ALA A 58 -7.98 8.13 3.10
CA ALA A 58 -8.56 9.46 3.02
C ALA A 58 -7.99 10.35 4.12
N THR A 59 -7.63 11.57 3.75
CA THR A 59 -7.07 12.57 4.65
C THR A 59 -8.00 13.77 4.70
N GLY A 60 -8.20 14.31 5.91
CA GLY A 60 -9.01 15.51 6.14
C GLY A 60 -8.29 16.47 7.06
N TYR A 61 -8.65 17.74 6.95
CA TYR A 61 -7.99 18.84 7.61
C TYR A 61 -8.96 19.63 8.52
N GLY A 62 -8.42 20.18 9.62
CA GLY A 62 -9.15 21.05 10.52
C GLY A 62 -8.25 22.19 10.98
N VAL A 63 -8.63 23.43 10.72
CA VAL A 63 -7.90 24.63 11.14
C VAL A 63 -8.30 25.00 12.55
N ILE A 64 -7.33 25.31 13.42
CA ILE A 64 -7.54 25.60 14.85
C ILE A 64 -8.18 26.98 15.03
N SER A 65 -7.61 28.01 14.40
CA SER A 65 -7.99 29.41 14.59
C SER A 65 -9.43 29.73 14.21
N ILE A 66 -10.04 28.96 13.30
CA ILE A 66 -11.45 29.15 12.89
C ILE A 66 -12.45 28.42 13.77
N GLN A 67 -11.99 27.63 14.74
CA GLN A 67 -12.91 26.89 15.61
C GLN A 67 -13.46 27.80 16.71
N GLU A 68 -14.77 27.79 16.92
CA GLU A 68 -15.46 28.51 17.99
C GLU A 68 -15.32 27.73 19.30
N GLY A 69 -14.22 27.95 20.03
CA GLY A 69 -13.94 27.32 21.32
C GLY A 69 -13.62 28.31 22.41
N ASP A 70 -14.07 28.06 23.65
CA ASP A 70 -13.91 28.93 24.81
C ASP A 70 -12.46 29.03 25.32
N SER A 71 -11.56 28.20 24.80
CA SER A 71 -10.15 28.17 25.17
C SER A 71 -9.31 27.60 24.03
N PRO A 72 -7.99 27.90 23.99
CA PRO A 72 -7.09 27.32 23.00
C PRO A 72 -7.09 25.77 23.00
N ALA A 73 -7.26 25.15 24.14
CA ALA A 73 -7.37 23.71 24.26
C ALA A 73 -8.68 23.18 23.60
N HIS A 74 -9.79 23.89 23.84
CA HIS A 74 -11.07 23.57 23.23
C HIS A 74 -11.05 23.75 21.71
N GLN A 75 -10.45 24.83 21.18
CA GLN A 75 -10.27 25.06 19.76
C GLN A 75 -9.47 23.93 19.07
N ARG A 76 -8.37 23.46 19.71
CA ARG A 76 -7.60 22.31 19.23
C ARG A 76 -8.43 21.02 19.20
N LEU A 77 -9.22 20.76 20.23
CA LEU A 77 -10.10 19.59 20.24
C LEU A 77 -11.16 19.64 19.13
N LEU A 78 -11.75 20.82 18.89
CA LEU A 78 -12.71 21.01 17.81
C LEU A 78 -12.04 20.84 16.43
N SER A 79 -10.82 21.35 16.24
CA SER A 79 -10.04 21.18 15.02
C SER A 79 -9.72 19.70 14.72
N ILE A 80 -9.37 18.91 15.74
CA ILE A 80 -9.20 17.46 15.61
C ILE A 80 -10.51 16.78 15.17
N ARG A 81 -11.66 17.19 15.74
CA ARG A 81 -12.97 16.67 15.35
C ARG A 81 -13.32 17.08 13.92
N ALA A 82 -13.04 18.33 13.53
CA ALA A 82 -13.26 18.83 12.19
C ALA A 82 -12.41 18.08 11.16
N SER A 83 -11.12 17.87 11.41
CA SER A 83 -10.24 17.10 10.53
C SER A 83 -10.71 15.66 10.35
N LYS A 84 -11.21 15.04 11.42
CA LYS A 84 -11.77 13.68 11.35
C LYS A 84 -13.04 13.63 10.51
N LEU A 85 -13.95 14.59 10.66
CA LEU A 85 -15.17 14.68 9.85
C LEU A 85 -14.86 14.92 8.37
N ASP A 86 -13.88 15.75 8.09
CA ASP A 86 -13.41 16.02 6.74
C ASP A 86 -12.78 14.75 6.09
N ALA A 87 -11.98 14.00 6.85
CA ALA A 87 -11.45 12.71 6.41
C ALA A 87 -12.55 11.68 6.10
N TYR A 88 -13.63 11.64 6.92
CA TYR A 88 -14.79 10.78 6.62
C TYR A 88 -15.51 11.21 5.34
N ARG A 89 -15.64 12.52 5.09
CA ARG A 89 -16.21 13.04 3.85
C ARG A 89 -15.38 12.63 2.64
N ALA A 90 -14.07 12.86 2.69
CA ALA A 90 -13.15 12.45 1.62
C ALA A 90 -13.18 10.94 1.37
N LEU A 91 -13.29 10.12 2.42
CA LEU A 91 -13.43 8.68 2.30
C LEU A 91 -14.76 8.28 1.65
N MET A 92 -15.86 8.94 2.04
CA MET A 92 -17.20 8.73 1.46
C MET A 92 -17.20 9.02 -0.04
N GLU A 93 -16.59 10.12 -0.47
CA GLU A 93 -16.47 10.49 -1.88
C GLU A 93 -15.71 9.43 -2.70
N GLN A 94 -14.60 8.92 -2.15
CA GLN A 94 -13.85 7.85 -2.80
C GLN A 94 -14.66 6.54 -2.91
N VAL A 95 -15.42 6.17 -1.87
CA VAL A 95 -16.28 4.98 -1.90
C VAL A 95 -17.44 5.16 -2.88
N TYR A 96 -18.06 6.34 -2.92
CA TYR A 96 -19.17 6.63 -3.84
C TYR A 96 -18.74 6.60 -5.31
N GLY A 97 -17.49 6.98 -5.61
CA GLY A 97 -16.91 6.89 -6.95
C GLY A 97 -16.59 5.48 -7.43
N GLN A 98 -16.67 4.45 -6.57
CA GLN A 98 -16.36 3.07 -6.97
C GLN A 98 -17.46 2.49 -7.86
N TYR A 99 -17.06 1.74 -8.88
CA TYR A 99 -17.96 1.03 -9.77
C TYR A 99 -18.38 -0.33 -9.17
N LEU A 100 -19.68 -0.60 -9.21
CA LEU A 100 -20.26 -1.89 -8.82
C LEU A 100 -20.27 -2.88 -10.01
N ASP A 101 -20.53 -2.37 -11.21
CA ASP A 101 -20.41 -3.05 -12.49
C ASP A 101 -19.80 -2.13 -13.56
N THR A 102 -19.99 -2.40 -14.84
CA THR A 102 -19.44 -1.59 -15.94
C THR A 102 -20.09 -0.21 -16.08
N THR A 103 -21.27 0.00 -15.50
CA THR A 103 -22.09 1.22 -15.70
C THR A 103 -22.60 1.84 -14.41
N THR A 104 -22.72 1.07 -13.34
CA THR A 104 -23.34 1.49 -12.07
C THR A 104 -22.30 1.78 -11.00
N THR A 105 -22.36 2.97 -10.41
CA THR A 105 -21.51 3.37 -9.27
C THR A 105 -22.22 3.10 -7.93
N VAL A 106 -21.42 3.14 -6.83
CA VAL A 106 -21.96 3.11 -5.46
C VAL A 106 -22.91 4.28 -5.24
N ALA A 107 -22.59 5.48 -5.74
CA ALA A 107 -23.41 6.68 -5.60
C ALA A 107 -24.80 6.49 -6.20
N GLU A 108 -24.89 5.94 -7.41
CA GLU A 108 -26.19 5.68 -8.07
C GLU A 108 -27.04 4.67 -7.29
N MET A 109 -26.42 3.62 -6.77
CA MET A 109 -27.12 2.60 -5.99
C MET A 109 -27.59 3.12 -4.62
N VAL A 110 -26.83 4.03 -4.00
CA VAL A 110 -27.20 4.71 -2.75
C VAL A 110 -28.46 5.57 -2.93
N VAL A 111 -28.64 6.18 -4.08
CA VAL A 111 -29.88 6.95 -4.40
C VAL A 111 -31.09 6.02 -4.57
N GLN A 112 -30.88 4.82 -5.11
CA GLN A 112 -31.96 3.88 -5.43
C GLN A 112 -32.39 3.00 -4.25
N SER A 113 -31.54 2.83 -3.22
CA SER A 113 -31.78 1.90 -2.13
C SER A 113 -31.31 2.42 -0.78
N ASP A 114 -32.24 2.68 0.14
CA ASP A 114 -31.95 3.11 1.51
C ASP A 114 -31.20 2.05 2.31
N SER A 115 -31.50 0.78 2.10
CA SER A 115 -30.78 -0.33 2.75
C SER A 115 -29.32 -0.42 2.28
N PHE A 116 -29.07 -0.15 1.01
CA PHE A 116 -27.72 -0.07 0.46
C PHE A 116 -26.97 1.15 1.02
N ARG A 117 -27.63 2.31 1.06
CA ARG A 117 -27.11 3.55 1.66
C ARG A 117 -26.65 3.33 3.11
N SER A 118 -27.54 2.79 3.96
CA SER A 118 -27.23 2.52 5.37
C SER A 118 -26.03 1.60 5.53
N ARG A 119 -25.87 0.63 4.66
CA ARG A 119 -24.75 -0.29 4.67
C ARG A 119 -23.44 0.40 4.27
N VAL A 120 -23.43 1.21 3.21
CA VAL A 120 -22.28 2.01 2.79
C VAL A 120 -21.84 2.96 3.91
N GLN A 121 -22.79 3.65 4.53
CA GLN A 121 -22.51 4.54 5.66
C GLN A 121 -21.87 3.78 6.84
N GLY A 122 -22.47 2.64 7.22
CA GLY A 122 -21.93 1.82 8.32
C GLY A 122 -20.50 1.35 8.06
N ILE A 123 -20.19 1.02 6.80
CA ILE A 123 -18.85 0.64 6.37
C ILE A 123 -17.87 1.81 6.51
N VAL A 124 -18.23 2.98 6.01
CA VAL A 124 -17.35 4.17 6.08
C VAL A 124 -17.09 4.60 7.51
N TYR A 125 -18.12 4.56 8.37
CA TYR A 125 -17.93 4.85 9.81
C TYR A 125 -17.09 3.78 10.53
N GLY A 126 -16.94 2.59 9.98
CA GLY A 126 -16.04 1.53 10.44
C GLY A 126 -14.58 1.69 9.99
N ALA A 127 -14.24 2.75 9.24
CA ALA A 127 -12.88 3.02 8.81
C ALA A 127 -11.93 3.19 10.00
N ARG A 128 -10.70 2.67 9.84
CA ARG A 128 -9.68 2.71 10.87
C ARG A 128 -8.95 4.07 10.87
N LEU A 129 -8.79 4.66 12.04
CA LEU A 129 -7.92 5.81 12.24
C LEU A 129 -6.45 5.37 12.09
N VAL A 130 -5.73 5.99 11.17
CA VAL A 130 -4.29 5.76 10.92
C VAL A 130 -3.46 6.74 11.73
N SER A 131 -3.74 8.04 11.59
CA SER A 131 -2.99 9.10 12.26
C SER A 131 -3.84 10.35 12.48
N ILE A 132 -3.46 11.11 13.52
CA ILE A 132 -3.83 12.51 13.73
C ILE A 132 -2.52 13.25 13.98
N THR A 133 -2.17 14.19 13.11
CA THR A 133 -0.92 14.95 13.17
C THR A 133 -1.18 16.45 13.00
N THR A 134 -0.25 17.27 13.41
CA THR A 134 -0.30 18.71 13.11
C THR A 134 0.42 18.99 11.80
N VAL A 135 -0.17 19.81 10.95
CA VAL A 135 0.43 20.33 9.72
C VAL A 135 0.60 21.84 9.91
N GLY A 136 1.85 22.28 10.04
CA GLY A 136 2.15 23.64 10.45
C GLY A 136 1.72 23.91 11.92
N GLU A 137 1.42 25.17 12.22
CA GLU A 137 1.10 25.61 13.59
C GLU A 137 -0.40 25.64 13.89
N ASP A 138 -1.25 25.69 12.87
CA ASP A 138 -2.67 25.99 13.00
C ASP A 138 -3.62 24.93 12.39
N THR A 139 -3.10 23.77 11.95
CA THR A 139 -3.94 22.77 11.28
C THR A 139 -3.68 21.37 11.82
N TYR A 140 -4.75 20.61 12.08
CA TYR A 140 -4.70 19.17 12.28
C TYR A 140 -5.05 18.44 11.00
N GLU A 141 -4.30 17.38 10.73
CA GLU A 141 -4.55 16.41 9.67
C GLU A 141 -4.96 15.08 10.31
N THR A 142 -6.04 14.48 9.80
CA THR A 142 -6.46 13.13 10.16
C THR A 142 -6.45 12.23 8.95
N THR A 143 -5.81 11.07 9.05
CA THR A 143 -5.83 10.04 8.01
C THR A 143 -6.66 8.84 8.47
N LEU A 144 -7.61 8.42 7.63
CA LEU A 144 -8.42 7.22 7.78
C LEU A 144 -8.04 6.18 6.74
N SER A 145 -8.21 4.90 7.07
CA SER A 145 -8.04 3.79 6.13
C SER A 145 -9.26 2.87 6.11
N LEU A 146 -9.61 2.41 4.91
CA LEU A 146 -10.68 1.46 4.67
C LEU A 146 -10.17 0.32 3.81
N ASP A 147 -10.42 -0.93 4.21
CA ASP A 147 -10.02 -2.11 3.44
C ASP A 147 -10.80 -2.17 2.11
N ASN A 148 -10.12 -2.26 0.99
CA ASN A 148 -10.72 -2.31 -0.34
C ASN A 148 -11.55 -3.59 -0.58
N LYS A 149 -11.33 -4.65 0.21
CA LYS A 149 -12.19 -5.86 0.21
C LYS A 149 -13.65 -5.53 0.49
N ILE A 150 -13.91 -4.42 1.17
CA ILE A 150 -15.24 -3.90 1.45
C ILE A 150 -15.96 -3.48 0.15
N VAL A 151 -15.24 -2.85 -0.79
CA VAL A 151 -15.80 -2.52 -2.12
C VAL A 151 -16.18 -3.80 -2.87
N SER A 152 -15.36 -4.85 -2.78
CA SER A 152 -15.67 -6.16 -3.34
C SER A 152 -16.92 -6.79 -2.69
N ALA A 153 -17.12 -6.59 -1.39
CA ALA A 153 -18.31 -7.06 -0.69
C ALA A 153 -19.58 -6.28 -1.11
N LEU A 154 -19.48 -4.95 -1.30
CA LEU A 154 -20.57 -4.14 -1.85
C LEU A 154 -20.96 -4.57 -3.27
N ARG A 155 -19.96 -4.87 -4.11
CA ARG A 155 -20.18 -5.40 -5.46
C ARG A 155 -20.92 -6.75 -5.44
N LYS A 156 -20.50 -7.67 -4.58
CA LYS A 156 -21.18 -8.97 -4.42
C LYS A 156 -22.63 -8.81 -3.98
N LEU A 157 -22.91 -7.89 -3.06
CA LEU A 157 -24.26 -7.59 -2.61
C LEU A 157 -25.13 -7.02 -3.71
N TYR A 158 -24.59 -6.10 -4.51
CA TYR A 158 -25.28 -5.55 -5.66
C TYR A 158 -25.66 -6.64 -6.67
N LEU A 159 -24.68 -7.46 -7.07
CA LEU A 159 -24.92 -8.56 -8.01
C LEU A 159 -25.94 -9.59 -7.49
N ALA A 160 -25.92 -9.88 -6.20
CA ALA A 160 -26.91 -10.76 -5.58
C ALA A 160 -28.33 -10.13 -5.61
N SER A 161 -28.44 -8.81 -5.44
CA SER A 161 -29.74 -8.11 -5.50
C SER A 161 -30.31 -8.05 -6.91
N THR A 162 -29.46 -7.96 -7.92
CA THR A 162 -29.87 -7.90 -9.34
C THR A 162 -30.15 -9.29 -9.93
N SER A 163 -29.53 -10.35 -9.39
CA SER A 163 -29.73 -11.73 -9.82
C SER A 163 -30.94 -12.43 -9.18
N SER A 164 -31.52 -11.87 -8.09
CA SER A 164 -32.76 -12.40 -7.53
C SER A 164 -33.94 -12.10 -8.46
N PRO A 165 -34.68 -13.11 -8.93
CA PRO A 165 -35.88 -12.87 -9.73
C PRO A 165 -36.86 -12.04 -8.90
N LYS A 166 -37.27 -10.89 -9.44
CA LYS A 166 -38.31 -10.03 -8.88
C LYS A 166 -39.56 -10.90 -8.73
N MET A 167 -39.82 -11.40 -7.49
CA MET A 167 -41.09 -12.06 -7.21
C MET A 167 -42.20 -11.10 -7.66
N ALA A 168 -42.93 -11.49 -8.70
CA ALA A 168 -44.10 -10.79 -9.20
C ALA A 168 -45.05 -10.59 -8.01
N ARG A 169 -45.23 -9.33 -7.62
CA ARG A 169 -46.34 -8.96 -6.77
C ARG A 169 -47.61 -9.13 -7.62
N SER A 170 -48.30 -10.21 -7.40
CA SER A 170 -49.72 -10.38 -7.79
C SER A 170 -50.60 -9.56 -6.85
#